data_de0acfdc1a7fce2e5d510927822d3900
#
_entry.id   de0acfdc1a7fce2e5d510927822d3900
#
_cell.length_a   1.000
_cell.length_b   1.000
_cell.length_c   1.000
_cell.angle_alpha   90.00
_cell.angle_beta   90.00
_cell.angle_gamma   90.00
#
_symmetry.space_group_name_H-M   'P 1'
#
loop_
_entity.id
_entity.type
_entity.pdbx_description
1 polymer ?
#
loop_
_entity_poly.entity_id
_entity_poly.type
_entity_poly.pdbx_seq_one_letter_code
_entity_poly.pdbx_strand_id
1 'polypeptide(L)'
;LGNKDNVALFQRFFPARQLRVKSLTSNQTAEENAQVFQDLKANYQNKAHSIDSVLATNMVSVGLDEPRLALMVINGQPLTTAEYIQASSRVGRGNTPGIVFTNYYKTQARSLSHYENFRAYHKSFYRYVEPSSITPFTHQVRKRALHASLVSAFRHAEGGLLKNSDAQELTYDNPLTQKIIRLMKTRIKSALVGDKTETRLLSEECEEHIARLIREWEKEASSATNLRYRSKDKSADSLLVSFEDIKTETGLWETLNSMRNVEKTGLFEVDGGLEF
;
A
#
# COMPACT_ATOMS: atom_id res chain seq x y z
N LEU A 1 17.97 2.67 -15.88
CA LEU A 1 18.70 2.41 -17.11
C LEU A 1 19.16 3.77 -17.67
N GLY A 2 20.22 4.34 -17.09
CA GLY A 2 20.75 5.63 -17.51
C GLY A 2 21.44 5.51 -18.85
N ASN A 3 21.13 6.44 -19.75
CA ASN A 3 21.88 6.63 -20.97
C ASN A 3 23.36 6.81 -20.62
N LYS A 4 24.27 6.10 -21.30
CA LYS A 4 25.72 6.17 -21.10
C LYS A 4 26.26 7.62 -21.12
N ASP A 5 25.60 8.48 -21.91
CA ASP A 5 25.95 9.91 -22.04
C ASP A 5 25.71 10.70 -20.74
N ASN A 6 24.67 10.35 -19.97
CA ASN A 6 24.38 11.01 -18.69
C ASN A 6 25.38 10.62 -17.60
N VAL A 7 25.89 9.39 -17.64
CA VAL A 7 26.95 8.93 -16.74
C VAL A 7 28.28 9.67 -17.04
N ALA A 8 28.57 9.85 -18.32
CA ALA A 8 29.76 10.58 -18.75
C ALA A 8 29.71 12.06 -18.33
N LEU A 9 28.53 12.70 -18.40
CA LEU A 9 28.34 14.08 -18.01
C LEU A 9 28.52 14.24 -16.49
N PHE A 10 27.99 13.34 -15.70
CA PHE A 10 28.17 13.33 -14.25
C PHE A 10 29.65 13.11 -13.89
N GLN A 11 30.30 12.14 -14.50
CA GLN A 11 31.73 11.86 -14.29
C GLN A 11 32.66 13.04 -14.65
N ARG A 12 32.27 13.86 -15.63
CA ARG A 12 32.98 15.07 -16.00
C ARG A 12 33.01 16.11 -14.87
N PHE A 13 31.89 16.23 -14.13
CA PHE A 13 31.80 17.21 -13.02
C PHE A 13 32.22 16.60 -11.67
N PHE A 14 32.16 15.28 -11.53
CA PHE A 14 32.44 14.57 -10.28
C PHE A 14 33.29 13.31 -10.55
N PRO A 15 34.52 13.47 -11.08
CA PRO A 15 35.31 12.37 -11.64
C PRO A 15 35.73 11.29 -10.63
N ALA A 16 35.70 11.57 -9.34
CA ALA A 16 36.21 10.67 -8.30
C ALA A 16 35.13 10.06 -7.41
N ARG A 17 33.82 10.22 -7.75
CA ARG A 17 32.75 9.82 -6.84
C ARG A 17 31.74 8.87 -7.49
N GLN A 18 31.59 7.70 -6.89
CA GLN A 18 30.39 6.86 -7.13
C GLN A 18 29.21 7.43 -6.36
N LEU A 19 28.05 7.59 -7.03
CA LEU A 19 26.80 7.94 -6.39
C LEU A 19 26.35 6.82 -5.44
N ARG A 20 26.07 7.19 -4.21
CA ARG A 20 25.45 6.29 -3.23
C ARG A 20 23.96 6.42 -3.31
N VAL A 21 23.34 5.44 -3.94
CA VAL A 21 21.89 5.36 -4.09
C VAL A 21 21.36 4.30 -3.13
N LYS A 22 20.37 4.65 -2.35
CA LYS A 22 19.62 3.74 -1.49
C LYS A 22 18.16 3.73 -1.88
N SER A 23 17.47 2.66 -1.53
CA SER A 23 16.03 2.52 -1.78
C SER A 23 15.26 2.60 -0.46
N LEU A 24 14.07 3.19 -0.51
CA LEU A 24 13.07 3.21 0.56
C LEU A 24 11.75 2.69 -0.01
N THR A 25 11.50 1.41 0.18
CA THR A 25 10.34 0.74 -0.39
C THR A 25 9.68 -0.18 0.64
N SER A 26 8.41 -0.52 0.41
CA SER A 26 7.70 -1.52 1.23
C SER A 26 8.28 -2.93 1.12
N ASN A 27 9.12 -3.19 0.11
CA ASN A 27 9.75 -4.49 -0.12
C ASN A 27 11.00 -4.70 0.74
N GLN A 28 11.44 -3.68 1.46
CA GLN A 28 12.54 -3.75 2.40
C GLN A 28 12.02 -4.01 3.82
N THR A 29 12.86 -4.63 4.63
CA THR A 29 12.54 -4.83 6.04
C THR A 29 12.49 -3.51 6.79
N ALA A 30 11.82 -3.50 7.96
CA ALA A 30 11.77 -2.32 8.82
C ALA A 30 13.16 -1.88 9.27
N GLU A 31 14.08 -2.83 9.49
CA GLU A 31 15.46 -2.57 9.89
C GLU A 31 16.27 -1.91 8.77
N GLU A 32 16.17 -2.41 7.55
CA GLU A 32 16.82 -1.81 6.36
C GLU A 32 16.33 -0.39 6.11
N ASN A 33 15.02 -0.16 6.17
CA ASN A 33 14.45 1.17 6.04
C ASN A 33 14.91 2.11 7.17
N ALA A 34 14.97 1.62 8.41
CA ALA A 34 15.47 2.39 9.55
C ALA A 34 16.94 2.79 9.37
N GLN A 35 17.77 1.90 8.83
CA GLN A 35 19.16 2.20 8.53
C GLN A 35 19.29 3.29 7.45
N VAL A 36 18.49 3.24 6.38
CA VAL A 36 18.46 4.29 5.35
C VAL A 36 18.05 5.64 5.95
N PHE A 37 17.11 5.68 6.89
CA PHE A 37 16.75 6.91 7.60
C PHE A 37 17.89 7.47 8.44
N GLN A 38 18.69 6.61 9.09
CA GLN A 38 19.87 7.05 9.82
C GLN A 38 20.95 7.59 8.89
N ASP A 39 21.20 6.89 7.79
CA ASP A 39 22.20 7.31 6.77
C ASP A 39 21.78 8.63 6.10
N LEU A 40 20.48 8.90 5.94
CA LEU A 40 19.98 10.18 5.44
C LEU A 40 20.31 11.37 6.36
N LYS A 41 20.42 11.14 7.66
CA LYS A 41 20.79 12.18 8.63
C LYS A 41 22.31 12.48 8.61
N ALA A 42 23.10 11.61 8.01
CA ALA A 42 24.55 11.79 7.98
C ALA A 42 24.95 13.02 7.15
N ASN A 43 25.81 13.86 7.70
CA ASN A 43 26.33 15.02 7.00
C ASN A 43 27.10 14.57 5.75
N TYR A 44 26.99 15.35 4.67
CA TYR A 44 27.72 15.14 3.43
C TYR A 44 29.24 14.99 3.61
N GLN A 45 29.83 15.64 4.62
CA GLN A 45 31.26 15.52 4.95
C GLN A 45 31.60 14.12 5.47
N ASN A 46 30.66 13.38 6.00
CA ASN A 46 30.83 11.99 6.41
C ASN A 46 30.71 11.07 5.19
N LYS A 47 31.77 10.97 4.41
CA LYS A 47 31.85 10.20 3.16
C LYS A 47 31.55 8.71 3.35
N ALA A 48 31.62 8.17 4.57
CA ALA A 48 31.35 6.77 4.85
C ALA A 48 29.85 6.45 4.89
N HIS A 49 29.01 7.37 5.34
CA HIS A 49 27.58 7.13 5.58
C HIS A 49 26.63 8.05 4.81
N SER A 50 27.15 9.11 4.15
CA SER A 50 26.27 10.03 3.42
C SER A 50 25.65 9.39 2.18
N ILE A 51 24.36 9.58 2.00
CA ILE A 51 23.59 9.15 0.81
C ILE A 51 23.45 10.34 -0.14
N ASP A 52 23.66 10.10 -1.43
CA ASP A 52 23.50 11.10 -2.49
C ASP A 52 22.10 11.15 -3.05
N SER A 53 21.45 9.99 -3.17
CA SER A 53 20.10 9.86 -3.71
C SER A 53 19.36 8.73 -3.06
N VAL A 54 18.06 8.95 -2.84
CA VAL A 54 17.13 7.92 -2.36
C VAL A 54 16.05 7.70 -3.41
N LEU A 55 15.91 6.46 -3.83
CA LEU A 55 14.79 6.00 -4.64
C LEU A 55 13.69 5.52 -3.69
N ALA A 56 12.55 6.16 -3.74
CA ALA A 56 11.46 5.82 -2.85
C ALA A 56 10.13 5.71 -3.59
N THR A 57 9.33 4.77 -3.15
CA THR A 57 7.92 4.72 -3.49
C THR A 57 7.12 5.62 -2.54
N ASN A 58 5.87 5.32 -2.26
CA ASN A 58 5.03 6.09 -1.33
C ASN A 58 5.59 6.23 0.10
N MET A 59 6.69 5.55 0.41
CA MET A 59 7.36 5.64 1.72
C MET A 59 7.85 7.05 2.05
N VAL A 60 8.22 7.86 1.05
CA VAL A 60 8.63 9.26 1.27
C VAL A 60 7.51 10.11 1.84
N SER A 61 6.27 9.85 1.44
CA SER A 61 5.11 10.60 1.93
C SER A 61 4.77 10.28 3.40
N VAL A 62 5.34 9.20 4.00
CA VAL A 62 5.10 8.78 5.37
C VAL A 62 6.32 9.01 6.24
N GLY A 63 6.29 10.07 7.04
CA GLY A 63 7.19 10.21 8.18
C GLY A 63 8.64 10.60 7.90
N LEU A 64 9.06 10.78 6.64
CA LEU A 64 10.40 11.30 6.35
C LEU A 64 10.45 12.79 6.71
N ASP A 65 11.23 13.11 7.74
CA ASP A 65 11.49 14.47 8.15
C ASP A 65 13.01 14.69 8.22
N GLU A 66 13.58 15.11 7.10
CA GLU A 66 15.00 15.39 6.98
C GLU A 66 15.20 16.78 6.35
N PRO A 67 15.57 17.79 7.16
CA PRO A 67 15.66 19.19 6.72
C PRO A 67 16.69 19.45 5.63
N ARG A 68 17.71 18.60 5.48
CA ARG A 68 18.75 18.78 4.47
C ARG A 68 18.33 18.42 3.05
N LEU A 69 17.18 17.82 2.87
CA LEU A 69 16.68 17.43 1.54
C LEU A 69 16.28 18.68 0.75
N ALA A 70 17.02 18.97 -0.30
CA ALA A 70 16.85 20.15 -1.13
C ALA A 70 16.22 19.85 -2.49
N LEU A 71 16.39 18.63 -3.00
CA LEU A 71 15.94 18.25 -4.34
C LEU A 71 15.04 17.03 -4.28
N MET A 72 13.92 17.09 -5.01
CA MET A 72 13.05 15.96 -5.25
C MET A 72 12.73 15.84 -6.74
N VAL A 73 12.78 14.61 -7.23
CA VAL A 73 12.28 14.26 -8.56
C VAL A 73 11.06 13.35 -8.39
N ILE A 74 9.89 13.81 -8.82
CA ILE A 74 8.67 13.02 -8.84
C ILE A 74 8.52 12.44 -10.25
N ASN A 75 8.60 11.12 -10.36
CA ASN A 75 8.54 10.43 -11.63
C ASN A 75 7.10 9.99 -11.95
N GLY A 76 6.37 10.82 -12.67
CA GLY A 76 4.94 10.71 -12.93
C GLY A 76 4.10 11.46 -11.90
N GLN A 77 2.94 11.95 -12.33
CA GLN A 77 2.01 12.62 -11.41
C GLN A 77 1.41 11.57 -10.45
N PRO A 78 1.52 11.77 -9.12
CA PRO A 78 0.83 10.94 -8.15
C PRO A 78 -0.67 10.84 -8.41
N LEU A 79 -1.31 9.75 -7.99
CA LEU A 79 -2.71 9.50 -8.29
C LEU A 79 -3.62 10.58 -7.73
N THR A 80 -3.34 11.01 -6.50
CA THR A 80 -4.11 12.06 -5.83
C THR A 80 -3.30 13.33 -5.64
N THR A 81 -3.99 14.46 -5.60
CA THR A 81 -3.38 15.76 -5.27
C THR A 81 -2.82 15.75 -3.85
N ALA A 82 -3.49 15.06 -2.92
CA ALA A 82 -3.03 14.89 -1.55
C ALA A 82 -1.65 14.18 -1.50
N GLU A 83 -1.43 13.13 -2.28
CA GLU A 83 -0.12 12.45 -2.38
C GLU A 83 0.95 13.37 -2.97
N TYR A 84 0.61 14.13 -4.02
CA TYR A 84 1.53 15.10 -4.60
C TYR A 84 1.99 16.15 -3.57
N ILE A 85 1.05 16.71 -2.80
CA ILE A 85 1.35 17.67 -1.73
C ILE A 85 2.21 17.03 -0.65
N GLN A 86 1.83 15.84 -0.19
CA GLN A 86 2.57 15.13 0.85
C GLN A 86 4.00 14.77 0.45
N ALA A 87 4.21 14.36 -0.80
CA ALA A 87 5.53 14.06 -1.32
C ALA A 87 6.35 15.33 -1.51
N SER A 88 5.86 16.31 -2.26
CA SER A 88 6.58 17.53 -2.60
C SER A 88 6.96 18.36 -1.38
N SER A 89 6.17 18.31 -0.31
CA SER A 89 6.45 19.01 0.95
C SER A 89 7.57 18.37 1.80
N ARG A 90 8.21 17.29 1.33
CA ARG A 90 9.32 16.65 2.07
C ARG A 90 10.68 17.26 1.83
N VAL A 91 10.80 18.15 0.86
CA VAL A 91 12.01 18.92 0.58
C VAL A 91 11.80 20.40 0.87
N GLY A 92 12.89 21.13 1.05
CA GLY A 92 12.83 22.57 1.35
C GLY A 92 12.31 22.88 2.74
N ARG A 93 12.64 22.06 3.73
CA ARG A 93 12.25 22.25 5.11
C ARG A 93 13.27 23.08 5.89
N GLY A 94 12.79 23.86 6.85
CA GLY A 94 13.64 24.74 7.66
C GLY A 94 14.34 25.79 6.80
N ASN A 95 15.65 25.88 6.93
CA ASN A 95 16.48 26.89 6.21
C ASN A 95 17.02 26.39 4.86
N THR A 96 16.67 25.18 4.44
CA THR A 96 17.16 24.62 3.17
C THR A 96 16.17 24.93 2.06
N PRO A 97 16.57 25.66 0.99
CA PRO A 97 15.72 25.85 -0.18
C PRO A 97 15.45 24.52 -0.87
N GLY A 98 14.21 24.30 -1.32
CA GLY A 98 13.79 23.07 -1.98
C GLY A 98 13.37 23.29 -3.42
N ILE A 99 13.75 22.35 -4.28
CA ILE A 99 13.31 22.30 -5.67
C ILE A 99 12.65 20.95 -5.92
N VAL A 100 11.47 20.98 -6.56
CA VAL A 100 10.75 19.77 -6.98
C VAL A 100 10.66 19.75 -8.50
N PHE A 101 11.17 18.69 -9.10
CA PHE A 101 11.00 18.40 -10.53
C PHE A 101 9.95 17.29 -10.68
N THR A 102 8.89 17.54 -11.42
CA THR A 102 7.91 16.53 -11.78
C THR A 102 8.11 16.13 -13.23
N ASN A 103 8.41 14.86 -13.46
CA ASN A 103 8.49 14.30 -14.80
C ASN A 103 7.11 13.81 -15.24
N TYR A 104 6.56 14.39 -16.28
CA TYR A 104 5.26 14.03 -16.84
C TYR A 104 5.43 13.12 -18.06
N TYR A 105 4.69 12.00 -18.10
CA TYR A 105 4.74 11.06 -19.22
C TYR A 105 3.83 11.54 -20.36
N LYS A 106 4.41 11.79 -21.52
CA LYS A 106 3.68 12.21 -22.74
C LYS A 106 2.62 11.19 -23.18
N THR A 107 2.85 9.92 -22.95
CA THR A 107 1.96 8.81 -23.34
C THR A 107 0.77 8.61 -22.40
N GLN A 108 0.76 9.27 -21.26
CA GLN A 108 -0.33 9.18 -20.28
C GLN A 108 -1.18 10.44 -20.32
N ALA A 109 -2.43 10.32 -20.71
CA ALA A 109 -3.37 11.46 -20.85
C ALA A 109 -3.47 12.31 -19.57
N ARG A 110 -3.46 11.68 -18.38
CA ARG A 110 -3.48 12.37 -17.10
C ARG A 110 -2.21 13.19 -16.86
N SER A 111 -1.04 12.59 -17.08
CA SER A 111 0.24 13.29 -16.97
C SER A 111 0.32 14.48 -17.93
N LEU A 112 -0.12 14.30 -19.17
CA LEU A 112 -0.17 15.36 -20.17
C LEU A 112 -1.09 16.50 -19.72
N SER A 113 -2.27 16.20 -19.24
CA SER A 113 -3.21 17.21 -18.73
C SER A 113 -2.62 18.01 -17.57
N HIS A 114 -1.92 17.39 -16.63
CA HIS A 114 -1.23 18.09 -15.54
C HIS A 114 -0.07 18.97 -16.05
N TYR A 115 0.64 18.54 -17.08
CA TYR A 115 1.69 19.32 -17.71
C TYR A 115 1.12 20.58 -18.38
N GLU A 116 0.08 20.42 -19.21
CA GLU A 116 -0.57 21.51 -19.92
C GLU A 116 -1.19 22.55 -18.97
N ASN A 117 -1.75 22.09 -17.87
CA ASN A 117 -2.38 22.94 -16.86
C ASN A 117 -1.47 23.26 -15.66
N PHE A 118 -0.16 23.03 -15.76
CA PHE A 118 0.78 23.10 -14.64
C PHE A 118 0.64 24.39 -13.82
N ARG A 119 0.64 25.55 -14.46
CA ARG A 119 0.57 26.85 -13.77
C ARG A 119 -0.77 27.06 -13.07
N ALA A 120 -1.87 26.72 -13.71
CA ALA A 120 -3.22 26.86 -13.16
C ALA A 120 -3.41 25.92 -11.96
N TYR A 121 -2.97 24.68 -12.09
CA TYR A 121 -2.99 23.68 -11.04
C TYR A 121 -2.21 24.13 -9.81
N HIS A 122 -0.95 24.56 -9.95
CA HIS A 122 -0.11 24.97 -8.83
C HIS A 122 -0.55 26.27 -8.14
N LYS A 123 -1.23 27.19 -8.88
CA LYS A 123 -1.79 28.41 -8.26
C LYS A 123 -2.92 28.12 -7.27
N SER A 124 -3.57 26.97 -7.40
CA SER A 124 -4.76 26.65 -6.61
C SER A 124 -4.87 25.15 -6.28
N PHE A 125 -3.75 24.44 -6.18
CA PHE A 125 -3.76 22.98 -6.06
C PHE A 125 -4.44 22.45 -4.81
N TYR A 126 -4.50 23.21 -3.72
CA TYR A 126 -5.32 22.84 -2.55
C TYR A 126 -6.82 22.72 -2.85
N ARG A 127 -7.31 23.38 -3.90
CA ARG A 127 -8.71 23.25 -4.34
C ARG A 127 -8.99 21.93 -5.05
N TYR A 128 -7.94 21.25 -5.51
CA TYR A 128 -8.03 19.96 -6.22
C TYR A 128 -7.76 18.78 -5.31
N VAL A 129 -7.62 19.01 -4.00
CA VAL A 129 -7.49 17.92 -3.04
C VAL A 129 -8.79 17.14 -3.00
N GLU A 130 -8.70 15.88 -3.32
CA GLU A 130 -9.83 14.97 -3.39
C GLU A 130 -10.41 14.75 -1.99
N PRO A 131 -11.75 14.79 -1.85
CA PRO A 131 -12.37 14.46 -0.58
C PRO A 131 -12.11 12.99 -0.26
N SER A 132 -11.56 12.71 0.92
CA SER A 132 -11.45 11.35 1.42
C SER A 132 -12.74 10.98 2.16
N SER A 133 -13.36 9.87 1.77
CA SER A 133 -14.48 9.33 2.52
C SER A 133 -14.01 8.24 3.47
N ILE A 134 -14.49 8.28 4.71
CA ILE A 134 -14.28 7.22 5.70
C ILE A 134 -15.56 6.38 5.70
N THR A 135 -15.71 5.52 4.70
CA THR A 135 -16.83 4.59 4.58
C THR A 135 -16.31 3.17 4.77
N PRO A 136 -16.25 2.66 6.00
CA PRO A 136 -15.51 1.43 6.33
C PRO A 136 -16.14 0.17 5.72
N PHE A 137 -17.40 0.22 5.31
CA PHE A 137 -18.15 -0.95 4.85
C PHE A 137 -18.41 -0.99 3.35
N THR A 138 -17.80 -0.11 2.55
CA THR A 138 -17.93 -0.18 1.09
C THR A 138 -17.37 -1.48 0.54
N HIS A 139 -17.86 -1.90 -0.61
CA HIS A 139 -17.44 -3.13 -1.28
C HIS A 139 -15.90 -3.22 -1.41
N GLN A 140 -15.22 -2.13 -1.80
CA GLN A 140 -13.76 -2.13 -1.97
C GLN A 140 -13.01 -2.32 -0.65
N VAL A 141 -13.47 -1.68 0.43
CA VAL A 141 -12.88 -1.85 1.76
C VAL A 141 -13.10 -3.27 2.28
N ARG A 142 -14.32 -3.79 2.15
CA ARG A 142 -14.65 -5.17 2.54
C ARG A 142 -13.80 -6.19 1.78
N LYS A 143 -13.65 -6.02 0.47
CA LYS A 143 -12.82 -6.90 -0.35
C LYS A 143 -11.35 -6.93 0.11
N ARG A 144 -10.84 -5.79 0.56
CA ARG A 144 -9.42 -5.65 0.97
C ARG A 144 -9.14 -6.08 2.41
N ALA A 145 -10.05 -5.83 3.34
CA ALA A 145 -9.72 -5.90 4.77
C ALA A 145 -10.66 -6.79 5.60
N LEU A 146 -11.85 -7.16 5.09
CA LEU A 146 -12.84 -7.87 5.90
C LEU A 146 -12.37 -9.26 6.34
N HIS A 147 -11.73 -10.02 5.45
CA HIS A 147 -11.17 -11.34 5.77
C HIS A 147 -10.08 -11.26 6.85
N ALA A 148 -9.18 -10.29 6.77
CA ALA A 148 -8.14 -10.10 7.78
C ALA A 148 -8.74 -9.67 9.13
N SER A 149 -9.74 -8.80 9.11
CA SER A 149 -10.46 -8.38 10.31
C SER A 149 -11.23 -9.54 10.95
N LEU A 150 -11.82 -10.41 10.12
CA LEU A 150 -12.52 -11.61 10.56
C LEU A 150 -11.56 -12.59 11.24
N VAL A 151 -10.43 -12.91 10.60
CA VAL A 151 -9.38 -13.77 11.19
C VAL A 151 -8.88 -13.20 12.51
N SER A 152 -8.64 -11.88 12.55
CA SER A 152 -8.23 -11.21 13.79
C SER A 152 -9.29 -11.36 14.90
N ALA A 153 -10.57 -11.20 14.57
CA ALA A 153 -11.65 -11.37 15.52
C ALA A 153 -11.70 -12.79 16.09
N PHE A 154 -11.55 -13.83 15.25
CA PHE A 154 -11.50 -15.23 15.70
C PHE A 154 -10.29 -15.52 16.57
N ARG A 155 -9.13 -15.00 16.24
CA ARG A 155 -7.89 -15.24 17.00
C ARG A 155 -7.88 -14.59 18.38
N HIS A 156 -8.46 -13.39 18.49
CA HIS A 156 -8.39 -12.58 19.71
C HIS A 156 -9.66 -12.63 20.57
N ALA A 157 -10.68 -13.38 20.17
CA ALA A 157 -11.85 -13.61 20.99
C ALA A 157 -11.50 -14.48 22.21
N GLU A 158 -12.26 -14.32 23.30
CA GLU A 158 -12.20 -15.23 24.44
C GLU A 158 -12.57 -16.65 23.99
N GLY A 159 -11.72 -17.63 24.26
CA GLY A 159 -11.84 -18.98 23.72
C GLY A 159 -11.58 -19.08 22.22
N GLY A 160 -10.86 -18.11 21.66
CA GLY A 160 -10.60 -17.97 20.23
C GLY A 160 -9.57 -18.94 19.68
N LEU A 161 -9.50 -18.97 18.35
CA LEU A 161 -8.61 -19.84 17.57
C LEU A 161 -7.21 -19.16 17.46
N LEU A 162 -6.44 -19.16 18.55
CA LEU A 162 -5.23 -18.35 18.72
C LEU A 162 -4.02 -18.91 17.98
N LYS A 163 -3.82 -20.24 18.00
CA LYS A 163 -2.64 -20.88 17.41
C LYS A 163 -2.71 -20.85 15.88
N ASN A 164 -1.56 -20.95 15.24
CA ASN A 164 -1.50 -20.95 13.78
C ASN A 164 -2.23 -22.14 13.14
N SER A 165 -2.22 -23.30 13.82
CA SER A 165 -2.93 -24.51 13.42
C SER A 165 -4.44 -24.44 13.61
N ASP A 166 -4.92 -23.58 14.49
CA ASP A 166 -6.35 -23.52 14.85
C ASP A 166 -7.23 -23.00 13.69
N ALA A 167 -6.59 -22.54 12.61
CA ALA A 167 -7.29 -22.22 11.36
C ALA A 167 -8.10 -23.41 10.82
N GLN A 168 -7.66 -24.63 11.12
CA GLN A 168 -8.31 -25.88 10.76
C GLN A 168 -9.62 -26.15 11.57
N GLU A 169 -9.76 -25.54 12.74
CA GLU A 169 -10.83 -25.87 13.69
C GLU A 169 -12.12 -25.06 13.49
N LEU A 170 -12.15 -24.16 12.50
CA LEU A 170 -13.31 -23.33 12.27
C LEU A 170 -14.47 -24.16 11.74
N THR A 171 -15.63 -24.03 12.40
CA THR A 171 -16.93 -24.53 11.92
C THR A 171 -17.98 -23.44 12.02
N TYR A 172 -18.89 -23.39 11.06
CA TYR A 172 -19.92 -22.35 11.00
C TYR A 172 -20.86 -22.40 12.21
N ASP A 173 -21.23 -23.60 12.65
CA ASP A 173 -22.20 -23.81 13.74
C ASP A 173 -21.59 -23.71 15.15
N ASN A 174 -20.28 -23.51 15.25
CA ASN A 174 -19.62 -23.34 16.54
C ASN A 174 -20.17 -22.10 17.28
N PRO A 175 -20.45 -22.19 18.60
CA PRO A 175 -20.91 -21.05 19.40
C PRO A 175 -20.01 -19.81 19.31
N LEU A 176 -18.69 -19.99 19.23
CA LEU A 176 -17.73 -18.90 19.03
C LEU A 176 -17.97 -18.20 17.69
N THR A 177 -18.15 -18.96 16.61
CA THR A 177 -18.44 -18.44 15.27
C THR A 177 -19.71 -17.60 15.28
N GLN A 178 -20.76 -18.11 15.89
CA GLN A 178 -22.03 -17.40 16.00
C GLN A 178 -21.94 -16.15 16.88
N LYS A 179 -21.10 -16.17 17.92
CA LYS A 179 -20.82 -15.00 18.77
C LYS A 179 -20.11 -13.91 17.96
N ILE A 180 -19.11 -14.26 17.17
CA ILE A 180 -18.33 -13.32 16.34
C ILE A 180 -19.21 -12.72 15.23
N ILE A 181 -20.00 -13.54 14.54
CA ILE A 181 -20.95 -13.06 13.54
C ILE A 181 -21.89 -12.01 14.15
N ARG A 182 -22.50 -12.30 15.29
CA ARG A 182 -23.40 -11.36 15.99
C ARG A 182 -22.69 -10.07 16.38
N LEU A 183 -21.46 -10.18 16.90
CA LEU A 183 -20.65 -9.01 17.27
C LEU A 183 -20.38 -8.12 16.06
N MET A 184 -19.95 -8.70 14.94
CA MET A 184 -19.66 -7.95 13.71
C MET A 184 -20.92 -7.29 13.16
N LYS A 185 -22.03 -8.01 13.09
CA LYS A 185 -23.33 -7.46 12.67
C LYS A 185 -23.77 -6.27 13.53
N THR A 186 -23.62 -6.38 14.84
CA THR A 186 -23.94 -5.27 15.77
C THR A 186 -23.07 -4.07 15.52
N ARG A 187 -21.76 -4.25 15.32
CA ARG A 187 -20.82 -3.16 15.02
C ARG A 187 -21.11 -2.50 13.69
N ILE A 188 -21.44 -3.27 12.66
CA ILE A 188 -21.84 -2.74 11.35
C ILE A 188 -23.07 -1.84 11.51
N LYS A 189 -24.13 -2.35 12.15
CA LYS A 189 -25.36 -1.59 12.35
C LYS A 189 -25.16 -0.32 13.17
N SER A 190 -24.30 -0.37 14.19
CA SER A 190 -24.03 0.80 15.02
C SER A 190 -23.15 1.86 14.35
N ALA A 191 -22.34 1.46 13.37
CA ALA A 191 -21.41 2.34 12.68
C ALA A 191 -22.01 2.96 11.39
N LEU A 192 -23.05 2.37 10.84
CA LEU A 192 -23.73 2.91 9.66
C LEU A 192 -24.60 4.11 10.04
N VAL A 193 -24.27 5.26 9.48
CA VAL A 193 -25.02 6.51 9.66
C VAL A 193 -25.44 6.99 8.28
N GLY A 194 -26.70 7.39 8.12
CA GLY A 194 -27.23 7.89 6.85
C GLY A 194 -28.67 7.53 6.61
N ASP A 195 -29.08 7.49 5.36
CA ASP A 195 -30.43 7.08 4.98
C ASP A 195 -30.72 5.64 5.39
N LYS A 196 -31.92 5.42 5.94
CA LYS A 196 -32.31 4.11 6.48
C LYS A 196 -32.32 2.99 5.43
N THR A 197 -32.63 3.33 4.18
CA THR A 197 -32.68 2.34 3.09
C THR A 197 -31.27 1.94 2.67
N GLU A 198 -30.40 2.91 2.46
CA GLU A 198 -28.99 2.69 2.09
C GLU A 198 -28.24 1.94 3.18
N THR A 199 -28.40 2.35 4.46
CA THR A 199 -27.76 1.69 5.60
C THR A 199 -28.24 0.25 5.77
N ARG A 200 -29.51 -0.03 5.51
CA ARG A 200 -30.03 -1.39 5.53
C ARG A 200 -29.43 -2.26 4.44
N LEU A 201 -29.44 -1.80 3.19
CA LEU A 201 -28.85 -2.53 2.07
C LEU A 201 -27.39 -2.83 2.30
N LEU A 202 -26.63 -1.82 2.74
CA LEU A 202 -25.20 -1.98 3.03
C LEU A 202 -24.95 -2.96 4.19
N SER A 203 -25.82 -2.96 5.22
CA SER A 203 -25.74 -3.92 6.32
C SER A 203 -25.98 -5.34 5.83
N GLU A 204 -27.03 -5.56 5.01
CA GLU A 204 -27.35 -6.85 4.42
C GLU A 204 -26.19 -7.38 3.56
N GLU A 205 -25.63 -6.56 2.68
CA GLU A 205 -24.44 -6.92 1.88
C GLU A 205 -23.22 -7.28 2.75
N CYS A 206 -23.00 -6.56 3.86
CA CYS A 206 -21.90 -6.87 4.78
C CYS A 206 -22.15 -8.22 5.47
N GLU A 207 -23.36 -8.48 5.90
CA GLU A 207 -23.75 -9.74 6.55
C GLU A 207 -23.57 -10.94 5.61
N GLU A 208 -24.00 -10.81 4.36
CA GLU A 208 -23.79 -11.82 3.31
C GLU A 208 -22.30 -12.06 3.05
N HIS A 209 -21.51 -11.00 2.98
CA HIS A 209 -20.07 -11.12 2.77
C HIS A 209 -19.37 -11.84 3.92
N ILE A 210 -19.72 -11.52 5.17
CA ILE A 210 -19.20 -12.24 6.36
C ILE A 210 -19.56 -13.71 6.29
N ALA A 211 -20.84 -14.03 6.02
CA ALA A 211 -21.30 -15.41 5.93
C ALA A 211 -20.57 -16.18 4.82
N ARG A 212 -20.33 -15.55 3.68
CA ARG A 212 -19.58 -16.14 2.57
C ARG A 212 -18.14 -16.46 2.98
N LEU A 213 -17.42 -15.50 3.56
CA LEU A 213 -16.03 -15.71 3.99
C LEU A 213 -15.91 -16.83 5.02
N ILE A 214 -16.84 -16.94 5.97
CA ILE A 214 -16.82 -18.01 6.97
C ILE A 214 -17.07 -19.37 6.31
N ARG A 215 -17.99 -19.48 5.35
CA ARG A 215 -18.23 -20.73 4.62
C ARG A 215 -17.05 -21.11 3.72
N GLU A 216 -16.40 -20.15 3.09
CA GLU A 216 -15.18 -20.37 2.32
C GLU A 216 -14.07 -20.91 3.22
N TRP A 217 -13.88 -20.32 4.40
CA TRP A 217 -12.92 -20.79 5.38
C TRP A 217 -13.25 -22.21 5.88
N GLU A 218 -14.49 -22.47 6.29
CA GLU A 218 -14.94 -23.80 6.74
C GLU A 218 -14.72 -24.87 5.66
N LYS A 219 -15.06 -24.54 4.41
CA LYS A 219 -14.81 -25.42 3.27
C LYS A 219 -13.33 -25.74 3.13
N GLU A 220 -12.47 -24.73 3.21
CA GLU A 220 -11.01 -24.91 3.14
C GLU A 220 -10.51 -25.75 4.34
N ALA A 221 -10.96 -25.43 5.54
CA ALA A 221 -10.63 -26.20 6.74
C ALA A 221 -11.05 -27.67 6.65
N SER A 222 -12.15 -27.96 5.98
CA SER A 222 -12.64 -29.33 5.79
C SER A 222 -11.90 -30.09 4.69
N SER A 223 -11.37 -29.41 3.68
CA SER A 223 -10.69 -30.02 2.54
C SER A 223 -9.18 -30.15 2.74
N ALA A 224 -8.58 -29.23 3.46
CA ALA A 224 -7.15 -29.22 3.74
C ALA A 224 -6.78 -30.26 4.82
N THR A 225 -5.62 -30.86 4.68
CA THR A 225 -5.08 -31.79 5.69
C THR A 225 -4.47 -31.08 6.88
N ASN A 226 -3.88 -29.89 6.66
CA ASN A 226 -3.15 -29.10 7.66
C ASN A 226 -3.27 -27.61 7.32
N LEU A 227 -4.46 -27.03 7.50
CA LEU A 227 -4.69 -25.61 7.28
C LEU A 227 -4.08 -24.78 8.43
N ARG A 228 -3.30 -23.77 8.07
CA ARG A 228 -2.74 -22.79 9.01
C ARG A 228 -3.15 -21.38 8.60
N TYR A 229 -3.11 -20.44 9.55
CA TYR A 229 -3.32 -19.03 9.18
C TYR A 229 -2.30 -18.56 8.16
N ARG A 230 -1.04 -18.89 8.37
CA ARG A 230 0.05 -18.67 7.42
C ARG A 230 1.10 -19.75 7.59
N SER A 231 1.59 -20.28 6.49
CA SER A 231 2.72 -21.22 6.47
C SER A 231 3.65 -20.85 5.32
N LYS A 232 4.96 -20.92 5.58
CA LYS A 232 6.00 -20.91 4.55
C LYS A 232 6.37 -22.33 4.12
N ASP A 233 5.86 -23.32 4.81
CA ASP A 233 6.07 -24.73 4.51
C ASP A 233 5.06 -25.18 3.46
N LYS A 234 5.55 -25.71 2.35
CA LYS A 234 4.72 -26.25 1.26
C LYS A 234 3.89 -27.48 1.64
N SER A 235 4.17 -28.07 2.80
CA SER A 235 3.40 -29.21 3.33
C SER A 235 2.10 -28.80 4.05
N ALA A 236 1.87 -27.53 4.26
CA ALA A 236 0.69 -27.01 4.93
C ALA A 236 -0.01 -25.94 4.08
N ASP A 237 -1.31 -26.02 4.02
CA ASP A 237 -2.15 -25.04 3.33
C ASP A 237 -2.25 -23.74 4.16
N SER A 238 -2.25 -22.60 3.48
CA SER A 238 -2.35 -21.29 4.12
C SER A 238 -3.72 -20.68 3.92
N LEU A 239 -4.34 -20.18 4.98
CA LEU A 239 -5.56 -19.38 4.89
C LEU A 239 -5.24 -17.99 4.31
N LEU A 240 -4.13 -17.41 4.73
CA LEU A 240 -3.69 -16.07 4.36
C LEU A 240 -2.34 -16.12 3.65
N VAL A 241 -2.24 -15.42 2.52
CA VAL A 241 -1.00 -15.23 1.78
C VAL A 241 -0.67 -13.76 1.69
N SER A 242 0.59 -13.42 1.92
CA SER A 242 1.08 -12.06 1.71
C SER A 242 1.07 -11.71 0.22
N PHE A 243 0.72 -10.49 -0.11
CA PHE A 243 0.77 -9.99 -1.49
C PHE A 243 2.15 -10.16 -2.16
N GLU A 244 3.21 -10.10 -1.38
CA GLU A 244 4.58 -10.29 -1.87
C GLU A 244 4.88 -11.75 -2.22
N ASP A 245 4.26 -12.67 -1.51
CA ASP A 245 4.52 -14.10 -1.61
C ASP A 245 3.58 -14.84 -2.60
N ILE A 246 2.60 -14.14 -3.20
CA ILE A 246 1.59 -14.73 -4.12
C ILE A 246 2.21 -15.52 -5.28
N LYS A 247 3.41 -15.16 -5.71
CA LYS A 247 4.11 -15.88 -6.78
C LYS A 247 4.72 -17.20 -6.33
N THR A 248 4.93 -17.38 -5.04
CA THR A 248 5.65 -18.50 -4.45
C THR A 248 4.83 -19.31 -3.46
N GLU A 249 3.79 -18.72 -2.90
CA GLU A 249 2.90 -19.33 -1.90
C GLU A 249 1.46 -19.35 -2.41
N THR A 250 0.71 -20.38 -2.04
CA THR A 250 -0.71 -20.51 -2.30
C THR A 250 -1.50 -20.32 -1.01
N GLY A 251 -2.64 -19.67 -1.08
CA GLY A 251 -3.53 -19.51 0.07
C GLY A 251 -4.90 -19.02 -0.36
N LEU A 252 -5.86 -19.15 0.54
CA LEU A 252 -7.25 -18.81 0.24
C LEU A 252 -7.44 -17.31 0.02
N TRP A 253 -6.83 -16.48 0.88
CA TRP A 253 -7.00 -15.02 0.81
C TRP A 253 -5.68 -14.27 0.78
N GLU A 254 -5.59 -13.32 -0.14
CA GLU A 254 -4.47 -12.39 -0.22
C GLU A 254 -4.59 -11.31 0.87
N THR A 255 -3.52 -11.07 1.61
CA THR A 255 -3.43 -9.97 2.58
C THR A 255 -2.59 -8.84 2.04
N LEU A 256 -3.03 -7.61 2.30
CA LEU A 256 -2.26 -6.42 1.94
C LEU A 256 -1.14 -6.18 2.95
N ASN A 257 0.06 -5.87 2.45
CA ASN A 257 1.18 -5.46 3.29
C ASN A 257 1.09 -3.99 3.72
N SER A 258 0.25 -3.23 3.06
CA SER A 258 0.06 -1.81 3.34
C SER A 258 -1.43 -1.46 3.26
N MET A 259 -1.89 -0.64 4.20
CA MET A 259 -3.23 -0.03 4.15
C MET A 259 -3.36 1.04 3.06
N ARG A 260 -2.26 1.40 2.40
CA ARG A 260 -2.27 2.32 1.27
C ARG A 260 -2.80 1.67 0.00
N ASN A 261 -3.40 2.49 -0.86
CA ASN A 261 -3.75 2.10 -2.21
C ASN A 261 -2.47 1.81 -3.01
N VAL A 262 -2.11 0.55 -3.12
CA VAL A 262 -1.13 0.09 -4.11
C VAL A 262 -1.95 -0.31 -5.32
N GLU A 263 -1.95 0.51 -6.35
CA GLU A 263 -2.56 0.10 -7.62
C GLU A 263 -1.71 -0.99 -8.25
N LYS A 264 -2.34 -2.10 -8.57
CA LYS A 264 -1.76 -3.06 -9.51
C LYS A 264 -1.68 -2.33 -10.85
N THR A 265 -0.50 -1.96 -11.29
CA THR A 265 -0.27 -1.51 -12.66
C THR A 265 -0.55 -2.71 -13.57
N GLY A 266 -1.71 -2.71 -14.20
CA GLY A 266 -1.97 -3.61 -15.32
C GLY A 266 -1.16 -3.15 -16.53
N LEU A 267 -0.29 -3.98 -17.06
CA LEU A 267 0.21 -3.81 -18.42
C LEU A 267 -0.96 -4.10 -19.36
N PHE A 268 -1.46 -3.06 -20.01
CA PHE A 268 -2.32 -3.23 -21.17
C PHE A 268 -1.39 -3.34 -22.39
N GLU A 269 -1.26 -4.54 -22.89
CA GLU A 269 -0.73 -4.77 -24.24
C GLU A 269 -1.86 -4.40 -25.20
N VAL A 270 -1.71 -3.31 -25.90
CA VAL A 270 -2.62 -2.96 -27.01
C VAL A 270 -2.07 -3.68 -28.25
N ASP A 271 -2.61 -4.86 -28.51
CA ASP A 271 -2.47 -5.51 -29.80
C ASP A 271 -3.25 -4.71 -30.84
N GLY A 272 -2.56 -3.86 -31.54
CA GLY A 272 -3.14 -3.06 -32.60
C GLY A 272 -2.16 -1.99 -33.03
N GLY A 273 -1.38 -2.30 -34.03
CA GLY A 273 -0.52 -1.32 -34.69
C GLY A 273 -1.35 -0.10 -35.12
N LEU A 274 -1.18 1.00 -34.41
CA LEU A 274 -1.43 2.31 -34.99
C LEU A 274 -0.15 2.72 -35.70
N GLU A 275 -0.09 2.40 -36.99
CA GLU A 275 0.81 3.09 -37.90
C GLU A 275 0.38 4.57 -37.96
N PHE A 276 1.29 5.48 -37.57
CA PHE A 276 1.23 6.88 -37.85
C PHE A 276 2.33 7.26 -38.83
#